data_fc5aed845df8cc676f3ba9bf57e0b966
#
_entry.id   fc5aed845df8cc676f3ba9bf57e0b966
#
_cell.length_a   1.000
_cell.length_b   1.000
_cell.length_c   1.000
_cell.angle_alpha   90.00
_cell.angle_beta   90.00
_cell.angle_gamma   90.00
#
_symmetry.space_group_name_H-M   'P 1'
#
loop_
_entity.id
_entity.type
_entity.pdbx_description
1 polymer ?
#
loop_
_entity_poly.entity_id
_entity_poly.type
_entity_poly.pdbx_seq_one_letter_code
_entity_poly.pdbx_strand_id
1 'polypeptide(L)'
;MQEILIKEELLQLVLDGKKTTTCRFGKRDYKLTRTRLKSNSSDNFTYIDLLDMRFIEAKDITDETANYDGFNTREELVAVLTSIYGAIKDSDIITIVYFKLSE
;
A
#
# COMPACT_ATOMS: atom_id res chain seq x y z
N MET A 1 -7.97 -7.46 -16.02
CA MET A 1 -7.58 -7.71 -14.62
C MET A 1 -7.14 -6.43 -13.98
N GLN A 2 -7.57 -6.19 -12.75
CA GLN A 2 -7.13 -5.03 -11.98
C GLN A 2 -5.63 -5.09 -11.73
N GLU A 3 -4.96 -3.93 -11.81
CA GLU A 3 -3.52 -3.84 -11.59
C GLU A 3 -3.22 -2.67 -10.65
N ILE A 4 -2.28 -2.88 -9.74
CA ILE A 4 -1.76 -1.86 -8.85
C ILE A 4 -0.25 -1.78 -9.07
N LEU A 5 0.27 -0.58 -9.29
CA LEU A 5 1.71 -0.35 -9.43
C LEU A 5 2.33 -0.10 -8.07
N ILE A 6 3.55 -0.60 -7.89
CA ILE A 6 4.30 -0.47 -6.64
C ILE A 6 5.79 -0.28 -6.96
N LYS A 7 6.53 0.35 -6.04
CA LYS A 7 7.98 0.44 -6.16
C LYS A 7 8.62 -0.94 -6.04
N GLU A 8 9.68 -1.17 -6.80
CA GLU A 8 10.37 -2.48 -6.86
C GLU A 8 10.78 -2.98 -5.47
N GLU A 9 11.36 -2.12 -4.65
CA GLU A 9 11.81 -2.48 -3.31
C GLU A 9 10.65 -2.86 -2.38
N LEU A 10 9.46 -2.28 -2.61
CA LEU A 10 8.26 -2.62 -1.85
C LEU A 10 7.64 -3.93 -2.32
N LEU A 11 7.74 -4.23 -3.62
CA LEU A 11 7.30 -5.51 -4.15
C LEU A 11 8.05 -6.67 -3.48
N GLN A 12 9.36 -6.50 -3.26
CA GLN A 12 10.15 -7.53 -2.57
C GLN A 12 9.65 -7.76 -1.14
N LEU A 13 9.25 -6.70 -0.43
CA LEU A 13 8.67 -6.84 0.91
C LEU A 13 7.37 -7.64 0.90
N VAL A 14 6.57 -7.49 -0.14
CA VAL A 14 5.35 -8.30 -0.33
C VAL A 14 5.72 -9.77 -0.52
N LEU A 15 6.67 -10.06 -1.38
CA LEU A 15 7.11 -11.43 -1.65
C LEU A 15 7.71 -12.08 -0.40
N ASP A 16 8.37 -11.30 0.44
CA ASP A 16 8.96 -11.77 1.70
C ASP A 16 7.94 -11.91 2.84
N GLY A 17 6.68 -11.52 2.61
CA GLY A 17 5.64 -11.57 3.63
C GLY A 17 5.71 -10.46 4.67
N LYS A 18 6.56 -9.45 4.46
CA LYS A 18 6.75 -8.33 5.39
C LYS A 18 5.78 -7.18 5.15
N LYS A 19 5.14 -7.16 3.99
CA LYS A 19 4.18 -6.12 3.61
C LYS A 19 2.87 -6.81 3.21
N THR A 20 1.79 -6.52 3.95
CA THR A 20 0.47 -7.11 3.75
C THR A 20 -0.60 -6.07 3.48
N THR A 21 -0.23 -4.80 3.44
CA THR A 21 -1.10 -3.69 3.05
C THR A 21 -0.39 -2.79 2.06
N THR A 22 -1.17 -2.00 1.35
CA THR A 22 -0.63 -0.87 0.60
C THR A 22 -1.49 0.37 0.90
N CYS A 23 -0.83 1.50 1.16
CA CYS A 23 -1.48 2.77 1.44
C CYS A 23 -1.41 3.66 0.21
N ARG A 24 -2.54 4.29 -0.14
CA ARG A 24 -2.65 5.18 -1.30
C ARG A 24 -3.28 6.49 -0.90
N PHE A 25 -2.80 7.59 -1.46
CA PHE A 25 -3.36 8.92 -1.23
C PHE A 25 -4.75 9.03 -1.87
N GLY A 26 -5.68 9.61 -1.14
CA GLY A 26 -7.03 9.83 -1.60
C GLY A 26 -7.93 8.61 -1.41
N LYS A 27 -9.19 8.80 -1.76
CA LYS A 27 -10.19 7.74 -1.68
C LYS A 27 -10.17 6.94 -2.99
N ARG A 28 -9.72 5.71 -2.91
CA ARG A 28 -9.60 4.81 -4.06
C ARG A 28 -10.78 3.86 -4.11
N ASP A 29 -11.08 3.37 -5.31
CA ASP A 29 -12.20 2.48 -5.56
C ASP A 29 -11.70 1.16 -6.17
N TYR A 30 -10.84 0.46 -5.44
CA TYR A 30 -10.36 -0.85 -5.87
C TYR A 30 -11.44 -1.90 -5.61
N LYS A 31 -11.53 -2.88 -6.51
CA LYS A 31 -12.40 -4.04 -6.31
C LYS A 31 -11.68 -5.09 -5.47
N LEU A 32 -12.40 -5.73 -4.56
CA LEU A 32 -11.87 -6.81 -3.72
C LEU A 32 -11.82 -8.09 -4.54
N THR A 33 -10.78 -8.21 -5.34
CA THR A 33 -10.61 -9.29 -6.30
C THR A 33 -9.13 -9.60 -6.47
N ARG A 34 -8.82 -10.68 -7.19
CA ARG A 34 -7.46 -10.99 -7.58
C ARG A 34 -6.90 -9.85 -8.43
N THR A 35 -5.73 -9.37 -8.06
CA THR A 35 -5.12 -8.19 -8.64
C THR A 35 -3.66 -8.46 -8.97
N ARG A 36 -3.17 -7.92 -10.06
CA ARG A 36 -1.76 -7.97 -10.39
C ARG A 36 -1.05 -6.79 -9.73
N LEU A 37 -0.10 -7.09 -8.85
CA LEU A 37 0.75 -6.10 -8.20
C LEU A 37 2.07 -6.06 -8.98
N LYS A 38 2.31 -4.99 -9.69
CA LYS A 38 3.41 -4.88 -10.65
C LYS A 38 4.39 -3.79 -10.24
N SER A 39 5.68 -4.08 -10.40
CA SER A 39 6.72 -3.06 -10.24
C SER A 39 6.51 -1.91 -11.23
N ASN A 40 6.74 -0.68 -10.76
CA ASN A 40 6.68 0.51 -11.60
C ASN A 40 7.97 0.73 -12.41
N SER A 41 9.01 -0.07 -12.20
CA SER A 41 10.32 0.10 -12.84
C SER A 41 10.84 -1.13 -13.56
N SER A 42 10.12 -2.26 -13.50
CA SER A 42 10.51 -3.51 -14.17
C SER A 42 9.26 -4.29 -14.58
N ASP A 43 9.45 -5.47 -15.18
CA ASP A 43 8.35 -6.37 -15.53
C ASP A 43 7.98 -7.32 -14.38
N ASN A 44 8.64 -7.21 -13.24
CA ASN A 44 8.35 -8.05 -12.08
C ASN A 44 6.94 -7.78 -11.55
N PHE A 45 6.23 -8.85 -11.23
CA PHE A 45 4.90 -8.75 -10.66
C PHE A 45 4.57 -10.00 -9.84
N THR A 46 3.51 -9.90 -9.06
CA THR A 46 2.89 -11.04 -8.39
C THR A 46 1.38 -10.84 -8.36
N TYR A 47 0.64 -11.93 -8.14
CA TYR A 47 -0.81 -11.85 -7.95
C TYR A 47 -1.11 -11.79 -6.47
N ILE A 48 -2.02 -10.90 -6.11
CA ILE A 48 -2.54 -10.76 -4.76
C ILE A 48 -4.05 -10.83 -4.78
N ASP A 49 -4.63 -11.23 -3.66
CA ASP A 49 -6.08 -11.15 -3.45
C ASP A 49 -6.35 -9.99 -2.52
N LEU A 50 -7.13 -9.00 -2.98
CA LEU A 50 -7.55 -7.89 -2.13
C LEU A 50 -8.63 -8.38 -1.18
N LEU A 51 -8.40 -8.24 0.13
CA LEU A 51 -9.27 -8.80 1.16
C LEU A 51 -10.20 -7.75 1.76
N ASP A 52 -9.72 -6.52 1.92
CA ASP A 52 -10.46 -5.44 2.55
C ASP A 52 -9.86 -4.11 2.13
N MET A 53 -10.63 -3.06 2.29
CA MET A 53 -10.19 -1.71 1.99
C MET A 53 -10.78 -0.75 3.01
N ARG A 54 -9.95 0.11 3.59
CA ARG A 54 -10.37 1.07 4.61
C ARG A 54 -9.90 2.46 4.24
N PHE A 55 -10.67 3.44 4.69
CA PHE A 55 -10.35 4.85 4.50
C PHE A 55 -10.12 5.47 5.88
N ILE A 56 -8.96 6.10 6.05
CA ILE A 56 -8.64 6.82 7.27
C ILE A 56 -8.13 8.21 6.92
N GLU A 57 -8.13 9.12 7.89
CA GLU A 57 -7.41 10.38 7.74
C GLU A 57 -5.92 10.14 8.01
N ALA A 58 -5.04 10.92 7.37
CA ALA A 58 -3.60 10.76 7.53
C ALA A 58 -3.15 10.87 9.00
N LYS A 59 -3.83 11.70 9.80
CA LYS A 59 -3.53 11.84 11.24
C LYS A 59 -3.73 10.54 12.01
N ASP A 60 -4.54 9.61 11.50
CA ASP A 60 -4.85 8.34 12.16
C ASP A 60 -3.91 7.19 11.78
N ILE A 61 -2.92 7.46 10.93
CA ILE A 61 -1.85 6.49 10.68
C ILE A 61 -1.06 6.26 11.96
N THR A 62 -0.90 5.00 12.34
CA THR A 62 -0.13 4.58 13.52
C THR A 62 1.12 3.83 13.11
N ASP A 63 2.01 3.54 14.07
CA ASP A 63 3.14 2.65 13.82
C ASP A 63 2.68 1.26 13.41
N GLU A 64 1.58 0.78 13.95
CA GLU A 64 0.99 -0.50 13.55
C GLU A 64 0.55 -0.48 12.09
N THR A 65 -0.10 0.59 11.65
CA THR A 65 -0.46 0.79 10.23
C THR A 65 0.79 0.69 9.35
N ALA A 66 1.87 1.35 9.76
CA ALA A 66 3.14 1.36 9.04
C ALA A 66 3.78 -0.03 9.03
N ASN A 67 3.71 -0.77 10.13
CA ASN A 67 4.29 -2.12 10.21
C ASN A 67 3.66 -3.07 9.19
N TYR A 68 2.34 -3.08 9.05
CA TYR A 68 1.65 -3.89 8.04
C TYR A 68 2.05 -3.49 6.62
N ASP A 69 2.41 -2.24 6.43
CA ASP A 69 2.82 -1.70 5.12
C ASP A 69 4.31 -1.93 4.82
N GLY A 70 5.03 -2.58 5.73
CA GLY A 70 6.44 -2.93 5.56
C GLY A 70 7.42 -1.91 6.14
N PHE A 71 6.96 -0.95 6.92
CA PHE A 71 7.79 0.10 7.53
C PHE A 71 7.87 -0.07 9.05
N ASN A 72 8.92 0.48 9.67
CA ASN A 72 9.10 0.36 11.11
C ASN A 72 8.26 1.38 11.90
N THR A 73 8.08 2.57 11.35
CA THR A 73 7.40 3.66 12.05
C THR A 73 6.41 4.39 11.15
N ARG A 74 5.47 5.10 11.78
CA ARG A 74 4.56 6.01 11.10
C ARG A 74 5.32 7.03 10.24
N GLU A 75 6.39 7.60 10.77
CA GLU A 75 7.19 8.63 10.10
C GLU A 75 7.79 8.11 8.79
N GLU A 76 8.26 6.86 8.77
CA GLU A 76 8.78 6.24 7.55
C GLU A 76 7.70 6.10 6.48
N LEU A 77 6.51 5.64 6.85
CA LEU A 77 5.39 5.51 5.91
C LEU A 77 4.97 6.87 5.38
N VAL A 78 4.80 7.85 6.26
CA VAL A 78 4.41 9.21 5.86
C VAL A 78 5.46 9.83 4.93
N ALA A 79 6.75 9.60 5.21
CA ALA A 79 7.83 10.09 4.34
C ALA A 79 7.74 9.51 2.93
N VAL A 80 7.45 8.22 2.81
CA VAL A 80 7.28 7.57 1.50
C VAL A 80 6.05 8.13 0.78
N LEU A 81 4.92 8.26 1.45
CA LEU A 81 3.72 8.86 0.86
C LEU A 81 3.99 10.30 0.40
N THR A 82 4.69 11.07 1.21
CA THR A 82 5.05 12.45 0.87
C THR A 82 5.97 12.50 -0.36
N SER A 83 6.90 11.57 -0.48
CA SER A 83 7.80 11.51 -1.63
C SER A 83 7.07 11.21 -2.94
N ILE A 84 5.95 10.49 -2.87
CA ILE A 84 5.16 10.11 -4.05
C ILE A 84 4.12 11.18 -4.40
N TYR A 85 3.41 11.69 -3.40
CA TYR A 85 2.21 12.51 -3.60
C TYR A 85 2.38 13.99 -3.23
N GLY A 86 3.52 14.36 -2.63
CA GLY A 86 3.74 15.71 -2.09
C GLY A 86 3.22 15.82 -0.65
N ALA A 87 3.11 17.06 -0.16
CA ALA A 87 2.72 17.32 1.22
C ALA A 87 1.37 16.71 1.56
N ILE A 88 1.30 16.01 2.69
CA ILE A 88 0.10 15.33 3.17
C ILE A 88 -0.38 16.07 4.42
N LYS A 89 -1.66 16.46 4.40
CA LYS A 89 -2.31 17.13 5.53
C LYS A 89 -2.95 16.09 6.46
N ASP A 90 -3.13 16.44 7.71
CA ASP A 90 -3.75 15.57 8.71
C ASP A 90 -5.14 15.07 8.29
N SER A 91 -5.90 15.89 7.59
CA SER A 91 -7.27 15.57 7.14
C SER A 91 -7.34 14.87 5.79
N ASP A 92 -6.21 14.68 5.11
CA ASP A 92 -6.21 13.98 3.82
C ASP A 92 -6.60 12.52 4.02
N ILE A 93 -7.41 12.00 3.10
CA ILE A 93 -7.84 10.59 3.15
C ILE A 93 -6.75 9.70 2.58
N ILE A 94 -6.50 8.62 3.29
CA ILE A 94 -5.59 7.55 2.88
C ILE A 94 -6.41 6.27 2.74
N THR A 95 -6.28 5.61 1.61
CA THR A 95 -6.87 4.29 1.39
C THR A 95 -5.86 3.24 1.81
N ILE A 96 -6.26 2.34 2.71
CA ILE A 96 -5.47 1.19 3.11
C ILE A 96 -6.09 -0.04 2.47
N VAL A 97 -5.31 -0.76 1.66
CA VAL A 97 -5.74 -2.00 1.01
C VAL A 97 -5.07 -3.17 1.71
N TYR A 98 -5.87 -4.09 2.21
CA TYR A 98 -5.41 -5.32 2.87
C TYR A 98 -5.43 -6.45 1.85
N PHE A 99 -4.34 -7.20 1.77
CA PHE A 99 -4.23 -8.27 0.77
C PHE A 99 -3.42 -9.45 1.28
N LYS A 100 -3.46 -10.53 0.52
CA LYS A 100 -2.57 -11.68 0.68
C LYS A 100 -2.04 -12.09 -0.68
N LEU A 101 -0.92 -12.82 -0.70
CA LEU A 101 -0.44 -13.44 -1.94
C LEU A 101 -1.48 -14.44 -2.44
N SER A 102 -1.77 -14.40 -3.74
CA SER A 102 -2.67 -15.38 -4.37
C SER A 102 -2.00 -16.74 -4.42
N GLU A 103 -2.78 -17.75 -4.19
CA GLU A 103 -2.35 -19.14 -4.31
C GLU A 103 -2.50 -19.65 -5.74
#